data_32861f7d04a09c002ec7ad66211b8b2e
#
_entry.id   32861f7d04a09c002ec7ad66211b8b2e
#
_cell.length_a   1.000
_cell.length_b   1.000
_cell.length_c   1.000
_cell.angle_alpha   90.00
_cell.angle_beta   90.00
_cell.angle_gamma   90.00
#
_symmetry.space_group_name_H-M   'P 1'
#
loop_
_entity.id
_entity.type
_entity.pdbx_description
1 polymer ?
#
loop_
_entity_poly.entity_id
_entity_poly.type
_entity_poly.pdbx_seq_one_letter_code
_entity_poly.pdbx_strand_id
1 'polypeptide(L)'
;MFDQLLDRWAAAYEDGSGIDEHRSKAVSFRYSRKECFDIEQYGHQEFLKCDGLGEHPPADGGTYYAYGIMADGRPCFSETVYPDATKFAGYFSYADDRAEDVQFGPGLEMPLRIRVVLFANGRKKSVQQLRLNGGGYGLFGLSIAECRQKILSDEMSSSLFTADYVYEGDRIVRTECYSRQPGLPGYRYEQRYEYGGDGQLLRIRNFQENGSNWLSFSRWDESEGLERLSDRLAGLIARNIVDTLIDNEVNSPIAILQLGYQYAGHYWPSVVYALTAEEKQNAVSGKKGDIWQDLFLPGVMLLTPNFRPIEEPMVQFLRQMEDKEDHDLGRRMLRKAASILTTTRLLGRIPVDDEFLTYVIDESVEGDEPEDFKEILLECGFTEELVTAWDERGWLK
;
A
#
# COMPACT_ATOMS: atom_id res chain seq x y z
N MET A 1 4.19 -0.01 -27.55
CA MET A 1 4.29 -0.87 -26.37
C MET A 1 2.91 -1.29 -25.84
N PHE A 2 1.97 -0.37 -25.74
CA PHE A 2 0.64 -0.65 -25.17
C PHE A 2 -0.49 -0.85 -26.20
N ASP A 3 -0.19 -0.89 -27.51
CA ASP A 3 -1.21 -0.97 -28.55
C ASP A 3 -2.11 -2.20 -28.41
N GLN A 4 -1.53 -3.38 -28.17
CA GLN A 4 -2.30 -4.61 -27.96
C GLN A 4 -3.19 -4.54 -26.72
N LEU A 5 -2.70 -3.95 -25.61
CA LEU A 5 -3.47 -3.76 -24.39
C LEU A 5 -4.64 -2.79 -24.62
N LEU A 6 -4.40 -1.70 -25.35
CA LEU A 6 -5.44 -0.74 -25.71
C LEU A 6 -6.44 -1.32 -26.72
N ASP A 7 -6.01 -2.20 -27.64
CA ASP A 7 -6.91 -2.93 -28.53
C ASP A 7 -7.83 -3.87 -27.73
N ARG A 8 -7.27 -4.55 -26.73
CA ARG A 8 -8.06 -5.41 -25.83
C ARG A 8 -9.03 -4.60 -24.96
N TRP A 9 -8.59 -3.45 -24.45
CA TRP A 9 -9.46 -2.53 -23.72
C TRP A 9 -10.62 -2.05 -24.58
N ALA A 10 -10.34 -1.64 -25.80
CA ALA A 10 -11.34 -1.19 -26.75
C ALA A 10 -12.35 -2.29 -27.09
N ALA A 11 -11.87 -3.51 -27.38
CA ALA A 11 -12.74 -4.65 -27.63
C ALA A 11 -13.65 -4.95 -26.42
N ALA A 12 -13.09 -4.97 -25.20
CA ALA A 12 -13.89 -5.20 -23.99
C ALA A 12 -14.93 -4.08 -23.74
N TYR A 13 -14.62 -2.84 -24.15
CA TYR A 13 -15.56 -1.71 -24.09
C TYR A 13 -16.67 -1.82 -25.13
N GLU A 14 -16.36 -2.19 -26.38
CA GLU A 14 -17.34 -2.37 -27.48
C GLU A 14 -18.26 -3.56 -27.26
N ASP A 15 -17.72 -4.69 -26.78
CA ASP A 15 -18.48 -5.92 -26.57
C ASP A 15 -19.46 -5.83 -25.38
N GLY A 16 -19.43 -4.70 -24.66
CA GLY A 16 -20.26 -4.49 -23.48
C GLY A 16 -20.09 -5.63 -22.50
N SER A 17 -19.24 -5.55 -21.61
CA SER A 17 -18.84 -6.43 -20.50
C SER A 17 -18.64 -7.94 -20.79
N GLY A 18 -19.27 -8.59 -21.73
CA GLY A 18 -19.18 -10.05 -21.91
C GLY A 18 -19.42 -10.88 -20.62
N ILE A 19 -19.78 -10.20 -19.53
CA ILE A 19 -19.86 -10.75 -18.17
C ILE A 19 -20.87 -11.87 -18.09
N ASP A 20 -22.05 -11.72 -18.72
CA ASP A 20 -23.09 -12.75 -18.69
C ASP A 20 -22.64 -14.01 -19.41
N GLU A 21 -21.90 -13.90 -20.50
CA GLU A 21 -21.31 -15.05 -21.18
C GLU A 21 -20.31 -15.77 -20.25
N HIS A 22 -19.41 -15.03 -19.62
CA HIS A 22 -18.43 -15.60 -18.70
C HIS A 22 -19.09 -16.18 -17.46
N ARG A 23 -20.10 -15.50 -16.90
CA ARG A 23 -20.87 -15.98 -15.76
C ARG A 23 -21.59 -17.30 -16.07
N SER A 24 -22.09 -17.48 -17.32
CA SER A 24 -22.76 -18.71 -17.76
C SER A 24 -21.82 -19.93 -17.82
N LYS A 25 -20.50 -19.74 -17.88
CA LYS A 25 -19.49 -20.81 -17.85
C LYS A 25 -19.26 -21.37 -16.44
N ALA A 26 -19.74 -20.70 -15.40
CA ALA A 26 -19.57 -21.12 -14.02
C ALA A 26 -20.44 -22.35 -13.70
N VAL A 27 -19.84 -23.38 -13.13
CA VAL A 27 -20.54 -24.55 -12.60
C VAL A 27 -20.84 -24.46 -11.12
N SER A 28 -20.15 -23.54 -10.41
CA SER A 28 -20.37 -23.23 -9.01
C SER A 28 -19.95 -21.79 -8.68
N PHE A 29 -20.46 -21.26 -7.55
CA PHE A 29 -20.02 -19.99 -7.02
C PHE A 29 -19.28 -20.21 -5.69
N ARG A 30 -18.28 -19.39 -5.44
CA ARG A 30 -17.47 -19.37 -4.22
C ARG A 30 -17.27 -17.93 -3.75
N TYR A 31 -17.05 -17.76 -2.46
CA TYR A 31 -17.06 -16.46 -1.81
C TYR A 31 -15.86 -16.28 -0.89
N SER A 32 -15.37 -15.05 -0.78
CA SER A 32 -14.27 -14.69 0.10
C SER A 32 -14.41 -13.26 0.61
N ARG A 33 -13.76 -12.93 1.74
CA ARG A 33 -13.60 -11.57 2.24
C ARG A 33 -12.53 -10.75 1.49
N LYS A 34 -11.63 -11.43 0.82
CA LYS A 34 -10.51 -10.81 0.08
C LYS A 34 -10.43 -11.30 -1.36
N GLU A 35 -9.71 -10.57 -2.19
CA GLU A 35 -9.39 -10.99 -3.55
C GLU A 35 -8.50 -12.24 -3.52
N CYS A 36 -9.01 -13.36 -4.06
CA CYS A 36 -8.35 -14.66 -3.93
C CYS A 36 -7.61 -15.13 -5.19
N PHE A 37 -7.91 -14.58 -6.36
CA PHE A 37 -7.30 -15.03 -7.60
C PHE A 37 -6.41 -13.98 -8.23
N ASP A 38 -5.24 -14.40 -8.71
CA ASP A 38 -4.31 -13.59 -9.46
C ASP A 38 -3.83 -14.32 -10.71
N ILE A 39 -4.08 -13.76 -11.89
CA ILE A 39 -3.57 -14.30 -13.15
C ILE A 39 -2.07 -14.04 -13.32
N GLU A 40 -1.55 -13.01 -12.63
CA GLU A 40 -0.12 -12.74 -12.57
C GLU A 40 0.48 -13.46 -11.35
N GLN A 41 0.87 -14.68 -11.55
CA GLN A 41 1.64 -15.39 -10.52
C GLN A 41 3.10 -14.92 -10.56
N TYR A 42 3.53 -14.14 -9.59
CA TYR A 42 4.97 -14.03 -9.32
C TYR A 42 5.48 -15.42 -8.91
N GLY A 43 6.76 -15.73 -9.11
CA GLY A 43 7.31 -17.04 -8.79
C GLY A 43 7.14 -17.53 -7.34
N HIS A 44 6.61 -16.68 -6.45
CA HIS A 44 6.35 -16.96 -5.03
C HIS A 44 4.87 -16.92 -4.65
N GLN A 45 3.99 -16.59 -5.59
CA GLN A 45 2.54 -16.51 -5.36
C GLN A 45 1.83 -17.62 -6.11
N GLU A 46 0.84 -18.21 -5.46
CA GLU A 46 -0.07 -19.15 -6.07
C GLU A 46 -1.18 -18.43 -6.82
N PHE A 47 -1.79 -19.11 -7.76
CA PHE A 47 -2.96 -18.60 -8.49
C PHE A 47 -4.13 -18.31 -7.53
N LEU A 48 -4.32 -19.16 -6.53
CA LEU A 48 -5.26 -18.95 -5.43
C LEU A 48 -4.46 -18.38 -4.23
N LYS A 49 -4.77 -17.15 -3.87
CA LYS A 49 -4.06 -16.39 -2.81
C LYS A 49 -4.66 -16.54 -1.41
N CYS A 50 -5.74 -17.30 -1.25
CA CYS A 50 -6.45 -17.45 0.03
C CYS A 50 -6.52 -18.93 0.47
N ASP A 51 -6.69 -19.13 1.77
CA ASP A 51 -6.72 -20.47 2.40
C ASP A 51 -7.95 -21.30 2.04
N GLY A 52 -8.88 -20.75 1.26
CA GLY A 52 -10.08 -21.41 0.79
C GLY A 52 -11.20 -20.45 0.47
N LEU A 53 -12.18 -20.94 -0.28
CA LEU A 53 -13.35 -20.19 -0.69
C LEU A 53 -14.59 -20.79 -0.02
N GLY A 54 -15.42 -19.94 0.59
CA GLY A 54 -16.70 -20.33 1.17
C GLY A 54 -17.74 -20.71 0.12
N GLU A 55 -18.73 -21.50 0.50
CA GLU A 55 -19.85 -21.88 -0.37
C GLU A 55 -21.00 -20.85 -0.33
N HIS A 56 -20.99 -19.96 0.65
CA HIS A 56 -22.01 -18.94 0.85
C HIS A 56 -21.37 -17.56 1.06
N PRO A 57 -22.08 -16.47 0.70
CA PRO A 57 -21.66 -15.12 1.05
C PRO A 57 -21.47 -14.98 2.57
N PRO A 58 -20.50 -14.18 3.03
CA PRO A 58 -20.36 -13.86 4.44
C PRO A 58 -21.63 -13.20 5.02
N ALA A 59 -22.06 -13.66 6.19
CA ALA A 59 -23.37 -13.28 6.77
C ALA A 59 -23.40 -11.90 7.44
N ASP A 60 -22.25 -11.26 7.66
CA ASP A 60 -22.12 -10.01 8.43
C ASP A 60 -22.38 -8.72 7.63
N GLY A 61 -22.75 -8.85 6.33
CA GLY A 61 -23.09 -7.70 5.49
C GLY A 61 -21.94 -6.82 5.02
N GLY A 62 -20.67 -7.17 5.33
CA GLY A 62 -19.50 -6.43 4.86
C GLY A 62 -19.15 -6.72 3.39
N THR A 63 -18.14 -6.05 2.87
CA THR A 63 -17.61 -6.28 1.52
C THR A 63 -17.18 -7.74 1.33
N TYR A 64 -17.50 -8.32 0.19
CA TYR A 64 -17.05 -9.65 -0.18
C TYR A 64 -16.84 -9.79 -1.68
N TYR A 65 -16.11 -10.84 -2.06
CA TYR A 65 -15.86 -11.26 -3.43
C TYR A 65 -16.62 -12.55 -3.73
N ALA A 66 -17.31 -12.57 -4.87
CA ALA A 66 -17.96 -13.75 -5.42
C ALA A 66 -17.24 -14.20 -6.69
N TYR A 67 -16.97 -15.47 -6.84
CA TYR A 67 -16.30 -16.05 -8.00
C TYR A 67 -17.13 -17.13 -8.63
N GLY A 68 -17.36 -17.05 -9.95
CA GLY A 68 -17.89 -18.13 -10.76
C GLY A 68 -16.75 -19.06 -11.15
N ILE A 69 -16.83 -20.34 -10.75
CA ILE A 69 -15.79 -21.34 -10.95
C ILE A 69 -16.19 -22.30 -12.07
N MET A 70 -15.31 -22.51 -13.04
CA MET A 70 -15.48 -23.47 -14.12
C MET A 70 -15.26 -24.93 -13.66
N ALA A 71 -15.59 -25.89 -14.50
CA ALA A 71 -15.42 -27.31 -14.22
C ALA A 71 -13.94 -27.73 -13.98
N ASP A 72 -13.00 -26.97 -14.50
CA ASP A 72 -11.54 -27.18 -14.30
C ASP A 72 -10.99 -26.49 -13.04
N GLY A 73 -11.85 -25.87 -12.23
CA GLY A 73 -11.48 -25.20 -10.99
C GLY A 73 -10.99 -23.76 -11.14
N ARG A 74 -10.85 -23.25 -12.37
CA ARG A 74 -10.45 -21.85 -12.60
C ARG A 74 -11.63 -20.89 -12.53
N PRO A 75 -11.46 -19.64 -12.05
CA PRO A 75 -12.50 -18.63 -12.10
C PRO A 75 -12.75 -18.19 -13.55
N CYS A 76 -14.01 -17.95 -13.91
CA CYS A 76 -14.40 -17.31 -15.17
C CYS A 76 -15.06 -15.94 -14.94
N PHE A 77 -15.51 -15.70 -13.72
CA PHE A 77 -16.24 -14.50 -13.34
C PHE A 77 -15.84 -14.07 -11.93
N SER A 78 -15.85 -12.77 -11.68
CA SER A 78 -15.69 -12.20 -10.33
C SER A 78 -16.66 -11.05 -10.11
N GLU A 79 -17.11 -10.88 -8.88
CA GLU A 79 -17.93 -9.75 -8.44
C GLU A 79 -17.46 -9.32 -7.06
N THR A 80 -17.17 -8.03 -6.89
CA THR A 80 -16.95 -7.41 -5.57
C THR A 80 -18.25 -6.74 -5.16
N VAL A 81 -18.80 -7.13 -4.03
CA VAL A 81 -20.07 -6.62 -3.50
C VAL A 81 -19.81 -5.82 -2.24
N TYR A 82 -20.24 -4.57 -2.24
CA TYR A 82 -20.11 -3.65 -1.11
C TYR A 82 -21.38 -3.64 -0.24
N PRO A 83 -21.31 -3.16 1.01
CA PRO A 83 -22.47 -3.10 1.92
C PRO A 83 -23.64 -2.29 1.38
N ASP A 84 -23.41 -1.28 0.56
CA ASP A 84 -24.43 -0.44 -0.11
C ASP A 84 -25.02 -1.10 -1.37
N ALA A 85 -24.74 -2.36 -1.60
CA ALA A 85 -25.11 -3.13 -2.79
C ALA A 85 -24.43 -2.65 -4.10
N THR A 86 -23.48 -1.72 -4.04
CA THR A 86 -22.62 -1.38 -5.17
C THR A 86 -21.81 -2.61 -5.58
N LYS A 87 -21.69 -2.86 -6.88
CA LYS A 87 -20.99 -4.02 -7.42
C LYS A 87 -19.99 -3.61 -8.49
N PHE A 88 -18.81 -4.20 -8.37
CA PHE A 88 -17.83 -4.24 -9.46
C PHE A 88 -17.80 -5.67 -9.97
N ALA A 89 -17.86 -5.86 -11.26
CA ALA A 89 -17.83 -7.19 -11.83
C ALA A 89 -16.69 -7.33 -12.83
N GLY A 90 -16.22 -8.55 -13.02
CA GLY A 90 -15.16 -8.85 -13.96
C GLY A 90 -15.24 -10.28 -14.48
N TYR A 91 -14.39 -10.57 -15.45
CA TYR A 91 -14.26 -11.91 -15.98
C TYR A 91 -12.78 -12.29 -16.14
N PHE A 92 -12.57 -13.60 -16.15
CA PHE A 92 -11.28 -14.21 -16.50
C PHE A 92 -11.44 -15.00 -17.80
N SER A 93 -10.45 -14.89 -18.67
CA SER A 93 -10.38 -15.72 -19.86
C SER A 93 -9.02 -16.39 -19.99
N TYR A 94 -8.99 -17.57 -20.58
CA TYR A 94 -7.79 -18.40 -20.68
C TYR A 94 -7.67 -18.98 -22.08
N ALA A 95 -6.48 -18.89 -22.65
CA ALA A 95 -6.03 -19.59 -23.83
C ALA A 95 -4.68 -20.26 -23.52
N ASP A 96 -4.15 -21.07 -24.45
CA ASP A 96 -2.90 -21.78 -24.24
C ASP A 96 -1.70 -20.85 -24.03
N ASP A 97 -1.75 -19.68 -24.67
CA ASP A 97 -0.66 -18.68 -24.64
C ASP A 97 -1.00 -17.43 -23.84
N ARG A 98 -2.21 -17.36 -23.23
CA ARG A 98 -2.70 -16.12 -22.62
C ARG A 98 -3.70 -16.37 -21.51
N ALA A 99 -3.61 -15.55 -20.43
CA ALA A 99 -4.67 -15.34 -19.44
C ALA A 99 -5.01 -13.85 -19.36
N GLU A 100 -6.29 -13.54 -19.18
CA GLU A 100 -6.79 -12.17 -19.04
C GLU A 100 -7.70 -12.03 -17.84
N ASP A 101 -7.63 -10.86 -17.20
CA ASP A 101 -8.50 -10.41 -16.13
C ASP A 101 -9.02 -9.03 -16.50
N VAL A 102 -10.32 -8.89 -16.66
CA VAL A 102 -10.99 -7.64 -17.01
C VAL A 102 -11.99 -7.28 -15.93
N GLN A 103 -11.91 -6.09 -15.39
CA GLN A 103 -12.82 -5.58 -14.36
C GLN A 103 -13.53 -4.33 -14.84
N PHE A 104 -14.83 -4.27 -14.55
CA PHE A 104 -15.72 -3.15 -14.85
C PHE A 104 -16.15 -2.46 -13.56
N GLY A 105 -16.42 -1.15 -13.66
CA GLY A 105 -17.02 -0.35 -12.60
C GLY A 105 -18.50 -0.62 -12.41
N PRO A 106 -19.12 0.06 -11.46
CA PRO A 106 -20.57 0.05 -11.30
C PRO A 106 -21.26 0.49 -12.61
N GLY A 107 -22.30 -0.26 -13.02
CA GLY A 107 -23.00 0.00 -14.28
C GLY A 107 -22.45 -0.77 -15.48
N LEU A 108 -21.27 -1.37 -15.40
CA LEU A 108 -20.66 -2.26 -16.41
C LEU A 108 -20.42 -1.60 -17.79
N GLU A 109 -20.30 -0.28 -17.83
CA GLU A 109 -20.20 0.44 -19.10
C GLU A 109 -18.76 0.50 -19.64
N MET A 110 -17.76 0.41 -18.74
CA MET A 110 -16.36 0.60 -19.12
C MET A 110 -15.41 -0.31 -18.33
N PRO A 111 -14.42 -0.94 -18.99
CA PRO A 111 -13.36 -1.64 -18.30
C PRO A 111 -12.49 -0.68 -17.49
N LEU A 112 -12.42 -0.85 -16.19
CA LEU A 112 -11.56 -0.07 -15.29
C LEU A 112 -10.18 -0.69 -15.11
N ARG A 113 -10.06 -2.01 -15.24
CA ARG A 113 -8.78 -2.72 -15.23
C ARG A 113 -8.77 -3.80 -16.31
N ILE A 114 -7.71 -3.83 -17.06
CA ILE A 114 -7.38 -4.96 -17.94
C ILE A 114 -5.97 -5.41 -17.61
N ARG A 115 -5.82 -6.70 -17.39
CA ARG A 115 -4.53 -7.35 -17.18
C ARG A 115 -4.43 -8.55 -18.09
N VAL A 116 -3.32 -8.65 -18.82
CA VAL A 116 -3.02 -9.70 -19.78
C VAL A 116 -1.68 -10.33 -19.41
N VAL A 117 -1.67 -11.63 -19.19
CA VAL A 117 -0.45 -12.43 -19.00
C VAL A 117 -0.24 -13.27 -20.24
N LEU A 118 0.89 -13.12 -20.88
CA LEU A 118 1.31 -13.94 -22.02
C LEU A 118 2.23 -15.07 -21.58
N PHE A 119 2.02 -16.23 -22.17
CA PHE A 119 2.82 -17.41 -21.93
C PHE A 119 3.61 -17.83 -23.19
N ALA A 120 4.76 -18.41 -22.99
CA ALA A 120 5.53 -19.06 -24.04
C ALA A 120 6.10 -20.38 -23.47
N ASN A 121 5.86 -21.48 -24.17
CA ASN A 121 6.30 -22.81 -23.72
C ASN A 121 5.84 -23.15 -22.29
N GLY A 122 4.60 -22.79 -21.93
CA GLY A 122 4.02 -23.02 -20.60
C GLY A 122 4.57 -22.11 -19.49
N ARG A 123 5.43 -21.12 -19.83
CA ARG A 123 5.99 -20.17 -18.87
C ARG A 123 5.48 -18.76 -19.13
N LYS A 124 5.34 -17.95 -18.08
CA LYS A 124 5.05 -16.53 -18.24
C LYS A 124 6.13 -15.85 -19.06
N LYS A 125 5.73 -15.18 -20.12
CA LYS A 125 6.62 -14.38 -20.96
C LYS A 125 6.56 -12.92 -20.57
N SER A 126 5.35 -12.39 -20.44
CA SER A 126 5.15 -11.00 -20.06
C SER A 126 3.78 -10.78 -19.41
N VAL A 127 3.66 -9.68 -18.69
CA VAL A 127 2.38 -9.15 -18.22
C VAL A 127 2.22 -7.71 -18.68
N GLN A 128 0.98 -7.33 -18.97
CA GLN A 128 0.59 -5.96 -19.29
C GLN A 128 -0.67 -5.61 -18.51
N GLN A 129 -0.72 -4.41 -17.95
CA GLN A 129 -1.88 -3.93 -17.21
C GLN A 129 -2.18 -2.48 -17.56
N LEU A 130 -3.46 -2.20 -17.71
CA LEU A 130 -4.06 -0.87 -17.69
C LEU A 130 -5.05 -0.81 -16.54
N ARG A 131 -4.97 0.25 -15.74
CA ARG A 131 -5.96 0.57 -14.71
C ARG A 131 -6.37 2.03 -14.86
N LEU A 132 -7.68 2.28 -14.92
CA LEU A 132 -8.27 3.62 -14.90
C LEU A 132 -8.63 3.96 -13.46
N ASN A 133 -8.10 5.05 -12.95
CA ASN A 133 -8.43 5.55 -11.62
C ASN A 133 -9.63 6.52 -11.72
N GLY A 134 -10.31 6.78 -10.59
CA GLY A 134 -11.46 7.67 -10.56
C GLY A 134 -12.67 7.16 -11.39
N GLY A 135 -12.79 5.84 -11.60
CA GLY A 135 -13.94 5.26 -12.29
C GLY A 135 -14.01 5.55 -13.80
N GLY A 136 -12.97 6.12 -14.42
CA GLY A 136 -12.96 6.43 -15.85
C GLY A 136 -13.91 7.56 -16.28
N TYR A 137 -14.43 8.37 -15.37
CA TYR A 137 -15.46 9.41 -15.65
C TYR A 137 -15.11 10.36 -16.79
N GLY A 138 -13.85 10.65 -17.03
CA GLY A 138 -13.43 11.52 -18.15
C GLY A 138 -13.46 10.87 -19.53
N LEU A 139 -13.85 9.59 -19.64
CA LEU A 139 -13.93 8.84 -20.91
C LEU A 139 -15.38 8.61 -21.37
N PHE A 140 -16.37 8.81 -20.52
CA PHE A 140 -17.78 8.59 -20.90
C PHE A 140 -18.21 9.50 -22.06
N GLY A 141 -18.86 8.89 -23.03
CA GLY A 141 -19.37 9.60 -24.22
C GLY A 141 -18.32 9.95 -25.27
N LEU A 142 -17.07 9.55 -25.07
CA LEU A 142 -16.01 9.71 -26.07
C LEU A 142 -15.95 8.50 -27.01
N SER A 143 -15.48 8.74 -28.26
CA SER A 143 -15.12 7.63 -29.13
C SER A 143 -13.92 6.86 -28.62
N ILE A 144 -13.78 5.59 -29.01
CA ILE A 144 -12.63 4.76 -28.65
C ILE A 144 -11.30 5.41 -29.01
N ALA A 145 -11.23 6.10 -30.14
CA ALA A 145 -10.02 6.81 -30.57
C ALA A 145 -9.65 7.94 -29.60
N GLU A 146 -10.63 8.73 -29.15
CA GLU A 146 -10.44 9.79 -28.15
C GLU A 146 -10.09 9.21 -26.79
N CYS A 147 -10.73 8.12 -26.36
CA CYS A 147 -10.38 7.41 -25.14
C CYS A 147 -8.91 6.95 -25.15
N ARG A 148 -8.48 6.31 -26.25
CA ARG A 148 -7.08 5.87 -26.41
C ARG A 148 -6.10 7.03 -26.34
N GLN A 149 -6.41 8.14 -27.03
CA GLN A 149 -5.57 9.32 -26.99
C GLN A 149 -5.44 9.85 -25.56
N LYS A 150 -6.54 9.98 -24.83
CA LYS A 150 -6.53 10.45 -23.45
C LYS A 150 -5.77 9.51 -22.50
N ILE A 151 -5.95 8.20 -22.63
CA ILE A 151 -5.21 7.21 -21.83
C ILE A 151 -3.70 7.31 -22.08
N LEU A 152 -3.28 7.55 -23.34
CA LEU A 152 -1.87 7.66 -23.71
C LEU A 152 -1.25 9.01 -23.37
N SER A 153 -2.01 10.11 -23.46
CA SER A 153 -1.52 11.47 -23.20
C SER A 153 -1.39 11.82 -21.72
N ASP A 154 -1.78 10.91 -20.81
CA ASP A 154 -1.81 11.14 -19.37
C ASP A 154 -2.78 12.25 -18.91
N GLU A 155 -3.68 12.70 -19.78
CA GLU A 155 -4.80 13.58 -19.42
C GLU A 155 -5.81 12.87 -18.51
N MET A 156 -5.69 11.56 -18.39
CA MET A 156 -6.50 10.70 -17.54
C MET A 156 -5.68 10.12 -16.39
N SER A 157 -6.32 9.99 -15.25
CA SER A 157 -5.78 9.24 -14.13
C SER A 157 -5.71 7.74 -14.46
N SER A 158 -4.71 7.33 -15.23
CA SER A 158 -4.49 5.93 -15.63
C SER A 158 -3.11 5.44 -15.20
N SER A 159 -3.05 4.19 -14.76
CA SER A 159 -1.81 3.47 -14.50
C SER A 159 -1.56 2.47 -15.63
N LEU A 160 -0.34 2.45 -16.13
CA LEU A 160 0.13 1.46 -17.11
C LEU A 160 1.31 0.70 -16.51
N PHE A 161 1.29 -0.62 -16.67
CA PHE A 161 2.36 -1.48 -16.21
C PHE A 161 2.66 -2.56 -17.26
N THR A 162 3.96 -2.85 -17.45
CA THR A 162 4.41 -4.04 -18.18
C THR A 162 5.58 -4.68 -17.46
N ALA A 163 5.70 -6.00 -17.56
CA ALA A 163 6.85 -6.75 -17.12
C ALA A 163 7.17 -7.89 -18.10
N ASP A 164 8.44 -8.02 -18.46
CA ASP A 164 8.96 -9.10 -19.29
C ASP A 164 9.86 -10.02 -18.44
N TYR A 165 9.58 -11.33 -18.42
CA TYR A 165 10.21 -12.29 -17.53
C TYR A 165 11.42 -12.94 -18.18
N VAL A 166 12.54 -12.99 -17.47
CA VAL A 166 13.80 -13.65 -17.86
C VAL A 166 14.04 -14.85 -16.93
N TYR A 167 14.34 -15.99 -17.54
CA TYR A 167 14.53 -17.26 -16.83
C TYR A 167 15.96 -17.77 -16.94
N GLU A 168 16.43 -18.41 -15.87
CA GLU A 168 17.55 -19.35 -15.90
C GLU A 168 17.05 -20.73 -15.46
N GLY A 169 17.08 -21.69 -16.38
CA GLY A 169 16.39 -22.97 -16.16
C GLY A 169 14.88 -22.73 -15.96
N ASP A 170 14.32 -23.17 -14.83
CA ASP A 170 12.90 -23.02 -14.48
C ASP A 170 12.62 -21.82 -13.56
N ARG A 171 13.65 -21.06 -13.17
CA ARG A 171 13.52 -19.95 -12.24
C ARG A 171 13.49 -18.61 -12.95
N ILE A 172 12.61 -17.72 -12.50
CA ILE A 172 12.64 -16.31 -12.87
C ILE A 172 13.83 -15.68 -12.16
N VAL A 173 14.80 -15.16 -12.91
CA VAL A 173 15.98 -14.49 -12.31
C VAL A 173 15.85 -12.98 -12.38
N ARG A 174 15.09 -12.49 -13.35
CA ARG A 174 14.92 -11.06 -13.60
C ARG A 174 13.57 -10.79 -14.26
N THR A 175 13.04 -9.60 -14.02
CA THR A 175 11.90 -9.05 -14.75
C THR A 175 12.20 -7.61 -15.16
N GLU A 176 12.01 -7.28 -16.43
CA GLU A 176 12.17 -5.93 -16.95
C GLU A 176 10.82 -5.22 -16.93
N CYS A 177 10.68 -4.22 -16.10
CA CYS A 177 9.42 -3.56 -15.80
C CYS A 177 9.38 -2.14 -16.36
N TYR A 178 8.18 -1.73 -16.78
CA TYR A 178 7.82 -0.33 -17.00
C TYR A 178 6.56 -0.03 -16.20
N SER A 179 6.57 1.10 -15.49
CA SER A 179 5.42 1.59 -14.73
C SER A 179 5.19 3.07 -15.04
N ARG A 180 3.92 3.43 -15.22
CA ARG A 180 3.46 4.82 -15.25
C ARG A 180 2.29 4.95 -14.29
N GLN A 181 2.41 5.86 -13.35
CA GLN A 181 1.37 6.21 -12.40
C GLN A 181 0.73 7.55 -12.80
N PRO A 182 -0.50 7.86 -12.37
CA PRO A 182 -1.16 9.13 -12.66
C PRO A 182 -0.32 10.32 -12.22
N GLY A 183 -0.17 11.31 -13.11
CA GLY A 183 0.57 12.54 -12.82
C GLY A 183 2.09 12.40 -12.66
N LEU A 184 2.63 11.19 -12.86
CA LEU A 184 4.07 10.93 -12.80
C LEU A 184 4.61 10.46 -14.14
N PRO A 185 5.83 10.85 -14.52
CA PRO A 185 6.47 10.32 -15.72
C PRO A 185 6.66 8.81 -15.59
N GLY A 186 6.47 8.10 -16.70
CA GLY A 186 6.73 6.66 -16.73
C GLY A 186 8.21 6.36 -16.49
N TYR A 187 8.49 5.29 -15.78
CA TYR A 187 9.85 4.88 -15.45
C TYR A 187 10.05 3.38 -15.68
N ARG A 188 11.31 3.01 -15.95
CA ARG A 188 11.75 1.63 -16.09
C ARG A 188 12.50 1.19 -14.85
N TYR A 189 12.35 -0.09 -14.51
CA TYR A 189 13.11 -0.71 -13.44
C TYR A 189 13.24 -2.21 -13.71
N GLU A 190 14.25 -2.81 -13.10
CA GLU A 190 14.52 -4.24 -13.13
C GLU A 190 14.19 -4.84 -11.77
N GLN A 191 13.47 -5.96 -11.76
CA GLN A 191 13.31 -6.76 -10.54
C GLN A 191 14.31 -7.93 -10.62
N ARG A 192 15.09 -8.15 -9.56
CA ARG A 192 15.97 -9.29 -9.41
C ARG A 192 15.45 -10.23 -8.35
N TYR A 193 15.48 -11.51 -8.66
CA TYR A 193 14.96 -12.58 -7.83
C TYR A 193 16.12 -13.36 -7.21
N GLU A 194 16.19 -13.40 -5.90
CA GLU A 194 17.18 -14.13 -5.13
C GLU A 194 16.56 -15.38 -4.53
N TYR A 195 17.21 -16.52 -4.64
CA TYR A 195 16.74 -17.80 -4.13
C TYR A 195 17.64 -18.31 -3.01
N GLY A 196 17.03 -18.91 -1.98
CA GLY A 196 17.74 -19.58 -0.90
C GLY A 196 18.39 -20.88 -1.35
N GLY A 197 19.21 -21.47 -0.48
CA GLY A 197 19.84 -22.77 -0.71
C GLY A 197 18.83 -23.93 -0.82
N ASP A 198 17.62 -23.74 -0.32
CA ASP A 198 16.46 -24.64 -0.45
C ASP A 198 15.75 -24.52 -1.82
N GLY A 199 16.21 -23.61 -2.67
CA GLY A 199 15.63 -23.34 -3.98
C GLY A 199 14.36 -22.51 -3.97
N GLN A 200 13.86 -22.08 -2.82
CA GLN A 200 12.72 -21.20 -2.72
C GLN A 200 13.13 -19.73 -2.86
N LEU A 201 12.19 -18.90 -3.35
CA LEU A 201 12.41 -17.47 -3.47
C LEU A 201 12.68 -16.86 -2.09
N LEU A 202 13.78 -16.12 -1.98
CA LEU A 202 14.19 -15.43 -0.76
C LEU A 202 13.83 -13.95 -0.80
N ARG A 203 14.18 -13.26 -1.90
CA ARG A 203 13.96 -11.81 -2.06
C ARG A 203 13.63 -11.45 -3.51
N ILE A 204 12.92 -10.32 -3.67
CA ILE A 204 12.80 -9.58 -4.92
C ILE A 204 13.21 -8.15 -4.64
N ARG A 205 14.22 -7.67 -5.36
CA ARG A 205 14.70 -6.29 -5.27
C ARG A 205 14.54 -5.57 -6.60
N ASN A 206 14.00 -4.37 -6.55
CA ASN A 206 13.81 -3.49 -7.70
C ASN A 206 15.00 -2.56 -7.84
N PHE A 207 15.41 -2.29 -9.08
CA PHE A 207 16.51 -1.38 -9.43
C PHE A 207 16.07 -0.43 -10.52
N GLN A 208 16.16 0.87 -10.29
CA GLN A 208 15.93 1.90 -11.31
C GLN A 208 17.24 2.32 -12.00
N GLU A 209 17.10 2.90 -13.18
CA GLU A 209 18.24 3.42 -13.96
C GLU A 209 19.03 4.52 -13.23
N ASN A 210 18.38 5.29 -12.35
CA ASN A 210 19.01 6.33 -11.52
C ASN A 210 19.83 5.77 -10.34
N GLY A 211 19.93 4.43 -10.22
CA GLY A 211 20.65 3.75 -9.14
C GLY A 211 19.82 3.53 -7.87
N SER A 212 18.63 4.09 -7.76
CA SER A 212 17.74 3.79 -6.63
C SER A 212 17.28 2.33 -6.69
N ASN A 213 17.10 1.74 -5.51
CA ASN A 213 16.60 0.38 -5.42
C ASN A 213 15.78 0.23 -4.14
N TRP A 214 14.84 -0.71 -4.13
CA TRP A 214 14.01 -1.05 -2.99
C TRP A 214 13.63 -2.53 -3.00
N LEU A 215 13.34 -3.06 -1.82
CA LEU A 215 12.90 -4.43 -1.64
C LEU A 215 11.36 -4.50 -1.81
N SER A 216 10.87 -5.35 -2.70
CA SER A 216 9.43 -5.58 -2.90
C SER A 216 8.92 -6.87 -2.28
N PHE A 217 9.84 -7.79 -2.00
CA PHE A 217 9.53 -9.05 -1.35
C PHE A 217 10.73 -9.53 -0.52
N SER A 218 10.46 -10.04 0.68
CA SER A 218 11.38 -10.87 1.45
C SER A 218 10.60 -11.99 2.12
N ARG A 219 11.12 -13.21 2.01
CA ARG A 219 10.57 -14.37 2.68
C ARG A 219 10.71 -14.21 4.19
N TRP A 220 9.61 -14.35 4.89
CA TRP A 220 9.57 -14.27 6.34
C TRP A 220 9.83 -15.66 6.97
N ASP A 221 10.49 -15.66 8.11
CA ASP A 221 10.59 -16.84 8.97
C ASP A 221 9.39 -16.86 9.92
N GLU A 222 8.42 -17.73 9.65
CA GLU A 222 7.19 -17.86 10.42
C GLU A 222 7.43 -18.19 11.91
N SER A 223 8.63 -18.66 12.28
CA SER A 223 8.99 -18.96 13.66
C SER A 223 9.02 -17.72 14.58
N GLU A 224 9.22 -16.51 14.02
CA GLU A 224 9.28 -15.28 14.80
C GLU A 224 7.91 -14.85 15.36
N GLY A 225 6.83 -15.12 14.67
CA GLY A 225 5.49 -14.61 15.02
C GLY A 225 5.33 -13.11 14.73
N LEU A 226 4.13 -12.71 14.21
CA LEU A 226 3.88 -11.36 13.72
C LEU A 226 3.96 -10.29 14.83
N GLU A 227 3.45 -10.58 16.02
CA GLU A 227 3.53 -9.67 17.18
C GLU A 227 4.99 -9.38 17.59
N ARG A 228 5.86 -10.41 17.60
CA ARG A 228 7.29 -10.21 17.92
C ARG A 228 7.98 -9.39 16.86
N LEU A 229 7.67 -9.62 15.58
CA LEU A 229 8.18 -8.82 14.47
C LEU A 229 7.74 -7.36 14.61
N SER A 230 6.47 -7.11 14.95
CA SER A 230 5.92 -5.79 15.25
C SER A 230 6.71 -5.09 16.37
N ASP A 231 6.91 -5.78 17.48
CA ASP A 231 7.66 -5.26 18.62
C ASP A 231 9.11 -4.91 18.29
N ARG A 232 9.77 -5.79 17.56
CA ARG A 232 11.14 -5.56 17.07
C ARG A 232 11.22 -4.36 16.13
N LEU A 233 10.24 -4.25 15.21
CA LEU A 233 10.16 -3.12 14.28
C LEU A 233 9.94 -1.79 14.97
N ALA A 234 9.06 -1.71 15.97
CA ALA A 234 8.88 -0.50 16.74
C ALA A 234 10.21 0.02 17.34
N GLY A 235 11.03 -0.88 17.90
CA GLY A 235 12.36 -0.52 18.38
C GLY A 235 13.37 -0.13 17.29
N LEU A 236 13.28 -0.74 16.11
CA LEU A 236 14.12 -0.40 14.97
C LEU A 236 13.75 0.95 14.37
N ILE A 237 12.46 1.25 14.24
CA ILE A 237 11.94 2.54 13.78
C ILE A 237 12.40 3.65 14.74
N ALA A 238 12.22 3.45 16.05
CA ALA A 238 12.65 4.43 17.05
C ALA A 238 14.16 4.74 16.93
N ARG A 239 15.01 3.72 16.78
CA ARG A 239 16.45 3.92 16.55
C ARG A 239 16.74 4.66 15.26
N ASN A 240 16.09 4.27 14.16
CA ASN A 240 16.29 4.89 12.85
C ASN A 240 15.92 6.38 12.86
N ILE A 241 14.85 6.76 13.57
CA ILE A 241 14.44 8.15 13.73
C ILE A 241 15.50 8.93 14.51
N VAL A 242 16.03 8.38 15.60
CA VAL A 242 17.12 9.03 16.37
C VAL A 242 18.37 9.18 15.53
N ASP A 243 18.75 8.17 14.76
CA ASP A 243 19.89 8.25 13.84
C ASP A 243 19.65 9.31 12.77
N THR A 244 18.42 9.43 12.23
CA THR A 244 18.05 10.51 11.28
C THR A 244 18.23 11.90 11.90
N LEU A 245 17.81 12.10 13.15
CA LEU A 245 17.99 13.37 13.85
C LEU A 245 19.50 13.71 14.03
N ILE A 246 20.30 12.71 14.36
CA ILE A 246 21.77 12.88 14.50
C ILE A 246 22.42 13.19 13.15
N ASP A 247 22.07 12.48 12.11
CA ASP A 247 22.62 12.66 10.74
C ASP A 247 22.28 14.04 10.17
N ASN A 248 21.17 14.64 10.62
CA ASN A 248 20.76 16.01 10.29
C ASN A 248 21.28 17.06 11.30
N GLU A 249 22.23 16.68 12.16
CA GLU A 249 22.90 17.58 13.13
C GLU A 249 21.91 18.33 14.05
N VAL A 250 20.82 17.68 14.45
CA VAL A 250 19.83 18.26 15.36
C VAL A 250 20.42 18.34 16.77
N ASN A 251 20.90 19.52 17.17
CA ASN A 251 21.59 19.76 18.44
C ASN A 251 20.73 20.54 19.45
N SER A 252 19.65 21.19 19.01
CA SER A 252 18.73 21.90 19.90
C SER A 252 17.81 20.94 20.63
N PRO A 253 17.42 21.23 21.88
CA PRO A 253 16.45 20.41 22.59
C PRO A 253 15.13 20.27 21.82
N ILE A 254 14.70 19.06 21.57
CA ILE A 254 13.42 18.75 20.90
C ILE A 254 12.31 18.77 21.93
N ALA A 255 11.22 19.48 21.63
CA ALA A 255 10.01 19.48 22.47
C ALA A 255 8.95 18.52 21.97
N ILE A 256 8.78 18.45 20.64
CA ILE A 256 7.75 17.64 20.01
C ILE A 256 8.35 16.92 18.79
N LEU A 257 7.98 15.66 18.64
CA LEU A 257 8.30 14.88 17.45
C LEU A 257 7.00 14.23 16.92
N GLN A 258 6.61 14.59 15.70
CA GLN A 258 5.49 13.96 15.01
C GLN A 258 6.01 13.01 13.95
N LEU A 259 5.50 11.80 13.95
CA LEU A 259 5.71 10.80 12.90
C LEU A 259 4.49 10.78 12.00
N GLY A 260 4.59 11.40 10.82
CA GLY A 260 3.53 11.39 9.82
C GLY A 260 3.61 10.13 8.96
N TYR A 261 2.52 9.40 8.84
CA TYR A 261 2.38 8.27 7.92
C TYR A 261 1.05 8.38 7.16
N GLN A 262 0.93 7.61 6.10
CA GLN A 262 -0.33 7.42 5.38
C GLN A 262 -0.64 5.93 5.34
N TYR A 263 -1.85 5.56 5.71
CA TYR A 263 -2.33 4.17 5.64
C TYR A 263 -2.06 3.56 4.25
N ALA A 264 -2.36 4.31 3.18
CA ALA A 264 -2.07 3.91 1.80
C ALA A 264 -0.56 3.80 1.49
N GLY A 265 0.31 4.39 2.31
CA GLY A 265 1.77 4.34 2.23
C GLY A 265 2.40 3.19 3.03
N HIS A 266 1.59 2.22 3.47
CA HIS A 266 2.05 1.01 4.16
C HIS A 266 2.79 1.27 5.48
N TYR A 267 2.29 2.20 6.31
CA TYR A 267 2.84 2.46 7.66
C TYR A 267 4.33 2.85 7.71
N TRP A 268 4.87 3.37 6.62
CA TRP A 268 6.17 4.02 6.66
C TRP A 268 5.99 5.44 7.21
N PRO A 269 6.64 5.82 8.33
CA PRO A 269 6.66 7.21 8.76
C PRO A 269 7.58 8.00 7.81
N SER A 270 7.04 8.33 6.63
CA SER A 270 7.79 8.94 5.52
C SER A 270 8.32 10.32 5.85
N VAL A 271 7.71 10.96 6.83
CA VAL A 271 8.05 12.31 7.28
C VAL A 271 8.09 12.36 8.79
N VAL A 272 9.12 13.04 9.31
CA VAL A 272 9.25 13.35 10.74
C VAL A 272 9.31 14.86 10.89
N TYR A 273 8.37 15.40 11.66
CA TYR A 273 8.35 16.82 12.03
C TYR A 273 8.94 16.97 13.43
N ALA A 274 9.99 17.77 13.55
CA ALA A 274 10.63 18.04 14.82
C ALA A 274 10.51 19.52 15.19
N LEU A 275 9.91 19.79 16.36
CA LEU A 275 9.78 21.13 16.93
C LEU A 275 10.74 21.27 18.10
N THR A 276 11.59 22.31 18.07
CA THR A 276 12.51 22.60 19.19
C THR A 276 11.79 23.22 20.37
N ALA A 277 12.41 23.19 21.55
CA ALA A 277 11.89 23.85 22.75
C ALA A 277 11.73 25.36 22.58
N GLU A 278 12.64 26.01 21.84
CA GLU A 278 12.57 27.44 21.54
C GLU A 278 11.37 27.77 20.66
N GLU A 279 11.16 27.00 19.61
CA GLU A 279 10.04 27.19 18.68
C GLU A 279 8.68 26.89 19.32
N LYS A 280 8.61 25.88 20.20
CA LYS A 280 7.44 25.64 21.04
C LYS A 280 7.09 26.86 21.90
N GLN A 281 8.08 27.49 22.55
CA GLN A 281 7.85 28.70 23.34
C GLN A 281 7.37 29.88 22.49
N ASN A 282 7.92 30.04 21.29
CA ASN A 282 7.52 31.07 20.35
C ASN A 282 6.07 30.87 19.87
N ALA A 283 5.69 29.63 19.54
CA ALA A 283 4.35 29.28 19.13
C ALA A 283 3.32 29.51 20.23
N VAL A 284 3.62 29.09 21.46
CA VAL A 284 2.74 29.25 22.62
C VAL A 284 2.60 30.72 23.06
N SER A 285 3.67 31.52 22.97
CA SER A 285 3.62 32.93 23.36
C SER A 285 2.92 33.84 22.36
N GLY A 286 2.82 33.43 21.10
CA GLY A 286 2.22 34.21 20.01
C GLY A 286 0.75 33.92 19.70
N LYS A 287 0.20 32.79 20.16
CA LYS A 287 -1.14 32.31 19.78
C LYS A 287 -1.92 31.79 20.99
N LYS A 288 -3.17 32.21 21.10
CA LYS A 288 -4.23 31.49 21.81
C LYS A 288 -4.80 30.48 20.82
N GLY A 289 -4.39 29.24 20.86
CA GLY A 289 -4.93 28.20 19.97
C GLY A 289 -4.04 26.99 19.86
N ASP A 290 -4.57 26.02 19.17
CA ASP A 290 -4.04 24.69 18.95
C ASP A 290 -2.61 24.73 18.37
N ILE A 291 -1.64 24.27 19.12
CA ILE A 291 -0.24 24.16 18.65
C ILE A 291 -0.06 23.03 17.63
N TRP A 292 -1.08 22.18 17.46
CA TRP A 292 -1.03 20.98 16.61
C TRP A 292 -1.44 21.25 15.17
N GLN A 293 -2.39 22.17 14.94
CA GLN A 293 -2.78 22.59 13.59
C GLN A 293 -1.69 23.39 12.88
N ASP A 294 -0.72 23.88 13.63
CA ASP A 294 0.36 24.75 13.16
C ASP A 294 1.75 24.06 13.06
N LEU A 295 1.82 22.70 12.97
CA LEU A 295 3.09 22.02 12.67
C LEU A 295 3.71 22.39 11.31
N PHE A 296 2.98 23.15 10.48
CA PHE A 296 3.50 23.86 9.31
C PHE A 296 4.08 25.24 9.64
N LEU A 297 4.35 25.54 10.92
CA LEU A 297 4.97 26.80 11.32
C LEU A 297 6.39 26.94 10.73
N PRO A 298 6.79 28.18 10.39
CA PRO A 298 8.20 28.47 10.12
C PRO A 298 9.04 28.05 11.33
N GLY A 299 10.00 27.14 11.11
CA GLY A 299 10.87 26.65 12.17
C GLY A 299 10.69 25.17 12.54
N VAL A 300 9.64 24.50 12.05
CA VAL A 300 9.53 23.03 12.16
C VAL A 300 10.52 22.38 11.19
N MET A 301 11.37 21.54 11.70
CA MET A 301 12.28 20.75 10.87
C MET A 301 11.51 19.59 10.24
N LEU A 302 11.54 19.52 8.91
CA LEU A 302 11.01 18.41 8.14
C LEU A 302 12.13 17.44 7.80
N LEU A 303 12.08 16.22 8.30
CA LEU A 303 13.10 15.21 8.12
C LEU A 303 12.54 13.98 7.39
N THR A 304 13.34 13.41 6.50
CA THR A 304 12.99 12.17 5.80
C THR A 304 13.89 11.05 6.32
N PRO A 305 13.36 10.10 7.11
CA PRO A 305 14.14 9.00 7.64
C PRO A 305 14.67 8.07 6.54
N ASN A 306 15.90 7.59 6.72
CA ASN A 306 16.45 6.55 5.86
C ASN A 306 16.11 5.15 6.39
N PHE A 307 15.03 4.57 5.91
CA PHE A 307 14.57 3.25 6.35
C PHE A 307 15.28 2.06 5.70
N ARG A 308 16.29 2.27 4.87
CA ARG A 308 17.07 1.16 4.27
C ARG A 308 17.57 0.12 5.27
N PRO A 309 18.10 0.52 6.46
CA PRO A 309 18.57 -0.46 7.44
C PRO A 309 17.49 -1.40 7.99
N ILE A 310 16.23 -1.01 7.91
CA ILE A 310 15.08 -1.77 8.41
C ILE A 310 14.11 -2.19 7.30
N GLU A 311 14.47 -1.99 6.03
CA GLU A 311 13.63 -2.27 4.87
C GLU A 311 13.12 -3.72 4.86
N GLU A 312 14.02 -4.68 5.09
CA GLU A 312 13.67 -6.09 5.02
C GLU A 312 12.64 -6.53 6.07
N PRO A 313 12.84 -6.32 7.38
CA PRO A 313 11.84 -6.66 8.36
C PRO A 313 10.52 -5.89 8.18
N MET A 314 10.56 -4.67 7.65
CA MET A 314 9.36 -3.91 7.35
C MET A 314 8.56 -4.52 6.19
N VAL A 315 9.22 -4.89 5.08
CA VAL A 315 8.55 -5.58 3.95
C VAL A 315 7.94 -6.91 4.40
N GLN A 316 8.63 -7.67 5.24
CA GLN A 316 8.10 -8.91 5.83
C GLN A 316 6.86 -8.65 6.69
N PHE A 317 6.91 -7.64 7.56
CA PHE A 317 5.82 -7.26 8.44
C PHE A 317 4.57 -6.83 7.66
N LEU A 318 4.71 -5.89 6.72
CA LEU A 318 3.61 -5.36 5.92
C LEU A 318 2.88 -6.46 5.17
N ARG A 319 3.64 -7.37 4.57
CA ARG A 319 3.07 -8.50 3.85
C ARG A 319 2.28 -9.43 4.76
N GLN A 320 2.82 -9.79 5.92
CA GLN A 320 2.14 -10.68 6.86
C GLN A 320 0.91 -10.02 7.48
N MET A 321 0.97 -8.72 7.72
CA MET A 321 -0.16 -7.93 8.20
C MET A 321 -1.29 -7.91 7.16
N GLU A 322 -0.99 -7.67 5.88
CA GLU A 322 -1.96 -7.75 4.78
C GLU A 322 -2.56 -9.16 4.65
N ASP A 323 -1.72 -10.20 4.68
CA ASP A 323 -2.19 -11.58 4.59
C ASP A 323 -3.14 -11.97 5.73
N LYS A 324 -2.97 -11.38 6.93
CA LYS A 324 -3.81 -11.60 8.11
C LYS A 324 -4.94 -10.58 8.26
N GLU A 325 -5.00 -9.55 7.42
CA GLU A 325 -5.97 -8.45 7.50
C GLU A 325 -5.97 -7.72 8.86
N ASP A 326 -4.83 -7.72 9.57
CA ASP A 326 -4.66 -7.04 10.86
C ASP A 326 -4.03 -5.66 10.67
N HIS A 327 -4.79 -4.76 10.06
CA HIS A 327 -4.34 -3.39 9.78
C HIS A 327 -4.12 -2.56 11.05
N ASP A 328 -4.81 -2.88 12.14
CA ASP A 328 -4.58 -2.22 13.43
C ASP A 328 -3.20 -2.50 14.00
N LEU A 329 -2.59 -3.63 13.67
CA LEU A 329 -1.24 -3.96 14.12
C LEU A 329 -0.19 -2.98 13.61
N GLY A 330 -0.32 -2.49 12.36
CA GLY A 330 0.57 -1.46 11.79
C GLY A 330 0.52 -0.17 12.59
N ARG A 331 -0.69 0.29 12.92
CA ARG A 331 -0.92 1.47 13.76
C ARG A 331 -0.34 1.27 15.17
N ARG A 332 -0.63 0.16 15.83
CA ARG A 332 -0.08 -0.18 17.15
C ARG A 332 1.45 -0.22 17.15
N MET A 333 2.06 -0.78 16.10
CA MET A 333 3.52 -0.81 15.94
C MET A 333 4.12 0.60 15.92
N LEU A 334 3.55 1.52 15.14
CA LEU A 334 4.04 2.89 15.06
C LEU A 334 3.82 3.66 16.37
N ARG A 335 2.66 3.52 17.01
CA ARG A 335 2.38 4.12 18.32
C ARG A 335 3.33 3.60 19.42
N LYS A 336 3.67 2.31 19.35
CA LYS A 336 4.71 1.74 20.21
C LYS A 336 6.10 2.34 19.94
N ALA A 337 6.45 2.61 18.69
CA ALA A 337 7.71 3.29 18.34
C ALA A 337 7.73 4.71 18.94
N ALA A 338 6.65 5.47 18.85
CA ALA A 338 6.50 6.78 19.45
C ALA A 338 6.60 6.71 21.00
N SER A 339 5.95 5.73 21.61
CA SER A 339 6.06 5.49 23.07
C SER A 339 7.50 5.18 23.51
N ILE A 340 8.25 4.41 22.72
CA ILE A 340 9.68 4.16 23.00
C ILE A 340 10.46 5.48 22.93
N LEU A 341 10.26 6.31 21.90
CA LEU A 341 10.95 7.59 21.76
C LEU A 341 10.63 8.54 22.91
N THR A 342 9.38 8.63 23.32
CA THR A 342 8.93 9.46 24.43
C THR A 342 9.52 8.98 25.76
N THR A 343 9.32 7.72 26.11
CA THR A 343 9.70 7.16 27.44
C THR A 343 11.21 7.07 27.61
N THR A 344 11.95 6.82 26.54
CA THR A 344 13.42 6.79 26.56
C THR A 344 14.05 8.15 26.27
N ARG A 345 13.26 9.20 26.06
CA ARG A 345 13.70 10.56 25.73
C ARG A 345 14.70 10.53 24.57
N LEU A 346 14.26 10.09 23.40
CA LEU A 346 15.08 9.88 22.21
C LEU A 346 16.31 8.98 22.47
N LEU A 347 16.11 7.89 23.17
CA LEU A 347 17.16 6.92 23.57
C LEU A 347 18.31 7.58 24.36
N GLY A 348 18.09 8.76 24.95
CA GLY A 348 19.13 9.53 25.67
C GLY A 348 20.25 10.06 24.78
N ARG A 349 20.07 10.09 23.46
CA ARG A 349 21.13 10.47 22.49
C ARG A 349 21.00 11.90 21.98
N ILE A 350 19.85 12.52 22.16
CA ILE A 350 19.54 13.89 21.72
C ILE A 350 18.91 14.65 22.90
N PRO A 351 19.28 15.93 23.10
CA PRO A 351 18.63 16.75 24.12
C PRO A 351 17.13 16.90 23.84
N VAL A 352 16.32 16.85 24.89
CA VAL A 352 14.88 17.02 24.81
C VAL A 352 14.38 17.96 25.90
N ASP A 353 13.25 18.64 25.65
CA ASP A 353 12.52 19.46 26.62
C ASP A 353 11.96 18.59 27.77
N ASP A 354 11.66 19.21 28.91
CA ASP A 354 11.09 18.52 30.08
C ASP A 354 9.73 17.88 29.76
N GLU A 355 8.92 18.54 28.95
CA GLU A 355 7.63 18.06 28.45
C GLU A 355 7.74 17.42 27.04
N PHE A 356 8.91 16.81 26.73
CA PHE A 356 9.12 16.16 25.41
C PHE A 356 8.14 15.03 25.18
N LEU A 357 7.67 14.98 23.92
CA LEU A 357 6.76 13.95 23.47
C LEU A 357 6.99 13.55 22.00
N THR A 358 6.62 12.30 21.70
CA THR A 358 6.52 11.82 20.32
C THR A 358 5.13 11.23 20.11
N TYR A 359 4.50 11.55 19.00
CA TYR A 359 3.25 10.94 18.59
C TYR A 359 3.26 10.57 17.11
N VAL A 360 2.33 9.73 16.72
CA VAL A 360 2.16 9.21 15.36
C VAL A 360 0.78 9.57 14.89
N ILE A 361 0.66 10.07 13.67
CA ILE A 361 -0.62 10.43 13.06
C ILE A 361 -0.72 9.90 11.64
N ASP A 362 -1.89 9.40 11.26
CA ASP A 362 -2.25 9.16 9.87
C ASP A 362 -2.72 10.48 9.25
N GLU A 363 -1.86 11.08 8.42
CA GLU A 363 -2.11 12.39 7.80
C GLU A 363 -3.35 12.41 6.89
N SER A 364 -3.93 11.24 6.59
CA SER A 364 -5.11 11.14 5.72
C SER A 364 -6.44 11.07 6.46
N VAL A 365 -6.46 10.64 7.73
CA VAL A 365 -7.72 10.30 8.44
C VAL A 365 -7.73 10.57 9.95
N GLU A 366 -6.56 10.79 10.59
CA GLU A 366 -6.46 10.92 12.04
C GLU A 366 -6.23 12.38 12.48
N GLY A 367 -6.68 12.73 13.68
CA GLY A 367 -6.36 13.99 14.34
C GLY A 367 -7.25 15.17 13.98
N ASP A 368 -8.33 14.96 13.22
CA ASP A 368 -9.28 16.02 12.89
C ASP A 368 -10.13 16.45 14.08
N GLU A 369 -10.34 15.54 15.08
CA GLU A 369 -11.11 15.81 16.28
C GLU A 369 -10.22 15.79 17.54
N PRO A 370 -10.41 16.71 18.50
CA PRO A 370 -9.60 16.78 19.71
C PRO A 370 -9.60 15.50 20.56
N GLU A 371 -10.72 14.78 20.58
CA GLU A 371 -10.87 13.53 21.31
C GLU A 371 -10.01 12.43 20.71
N ASP A 372 -9.97 12.29 19.39
CA ASP A 372 -9.13 11.33 18.67
C ASP A 372 -7.65 11.60 18.96
N PHE A 373 -7.27 12.88 18.98
CA PHE A 373 -5.90 13.27 19.26
C PHE A 373 -5.47 12.95 20.70
N LYS A 374 -6.35 13.12 21.69
CA LYS A 374 -6.08 12.70 23.08
C LYS A 374 -5.83 11.20 23.19
N GLU A 375 -6.64 10.39 22.48
CA GLU A 375 -6.45 8.94 22.44
C GLU A 375 -5.11 8.58 21.83
N ILE A 376 -4.74 9.21 20.71
CA ILE A 376 -3.44 9.04 20.05
C ILE A 376 -2.29 9.33 21.02
N LEU A 377 -2.35 10.42 21.78
CA LEU A 377 -1.33 10.78 22.75
C LEU A 377 -1.19 9.73 23.85
N LEU A 378 -2.30 9.25 24.42
CA LEU A 378 -2.31 8.19 25.44
C LEU A 378 -1.69 6.89 24.89
N GLU A 379 -2.02 6.48 23.69
CA GLU A 379 -1.45 5.29 23.06
C GLU A 379 0.04 5.46 22.72
N CYS A 380 0.51 6.69 22.50
CA CYS A 380 1.92 7.03 22.32
C CYS A 380 2.70 7.12 23.65
N GLY A 381 2.09 6.80 24.78
CA GLY A 381 2.75 6.70 26.07
C GLY A 381 2.66 7.95 26.96
N PHE A 382 1.73 8.85 26.66
CA PHE A 382 1.42 10.00 27.54
C PHE A 382 0.67 9.55 28.78
N THR A 383 0.87 10.28 29.87
CA THR A 383 0.03 10.10 31.05
C THR A 383 -1.26 10.92 30.95
N GLU A 384 -2.33 10.44 31.55
CA GLU A 384 -3.60 11.18 31.62
C GLU A 384 -3.42 12.57 32.24
N GLU A 385 -2.52 12.70 33.23
CA GLU A 385 -2.24 13.98 33.89
C GLU A 385 -1.65 14.99 32.91
N LEU A 386 -0.74 14.54 32.02
CA LEU A 386 -0.12 15.42 31.03
C LEU A 386 -1.13 15.84 29.96
N VAL A 387 -1.93 14.90 29.45
CA VAL A 387 -3.00 15.17 28.48
C VAL A 387 -4.01 16.16 29.06
N THR A 388 -4.43 15.95 30.33
CA THR A 388 -5.34 16.85 31.04
C THR A 388 -4.73 18.26 31.21
N ALA A 389 -3.47 18.35 31.60
CA ALA A 389 -2.78 19.63 31.75
C ALA A 389 -2.68 20.41 30.43
N TRP A 390 -2.53 19.72 29.33
CA TRP A 390 -2.50 20.34 28.01
C TRP A 390 -3.88 20.78 27.53
N ASP A 391 -4.91 20.00 27.80
CA ASP A 391 -6.30 20.37 27.50
C ASP A 391 -6.74 21.61 28.30
N GLU A 392 -6.39 21.67 29.60
CA GLU A 392 -6.63 22.84 30.47
C GLU A 392 -5.90 24.10 29.96
N ARG A 393 -4.73 23.96 29.36
CA ARG A 393 -3.99 25.06 28.69
C ARG A 393 -4.62 25.47 27.35
N GLY A 394 -5.59 24.72 26.84
CA GLY A 394 -6.21 24.93 25.53
C GLY A 394 -5.33 24.53 24.35
N TRP A 395 -4.37 23.63 24.58
CA TRP A 395 -3.45 23.16 23.54
C TRP A 395 -4.00 21.99 22.71
N LEU A 396 -5.07 21.36 23.17
CA LEU A 396 -5.72 20.21 22.51
C LEU A 396 -7.12 20.59 21.94
N LYS A 397 -7.35 21.85 21.64
CA LYS A 397 -8.65 22.35 21.13
C LYS A 397 -8.55 22.79 19.70
#